data_b74bbb6245728daebe29d29e07952d83
#
_entry.id   b74bbb6245728daebe29d29e07952d83
#
_cell.length_a   1.000
_cell.length_b   1.000
_cell.length_c   1.000
_cell.angle_alpha   90.00
_cell.angle_beta   90.00
_cell.angle_gamma   90.00
#
_symmetry.space_group_name_H-M   'P 1'
#
loop_
_entity.id
_entity.type
_entity.pdbx_description
1 polymer ?
#
loop_
_entity_poly.entity_id
_entity_poly.type
_entity_poly.pdbx_seq_one_letter_code
_entity_poly.pdbx_strand_id
1 'polypeptide(L)'
;MLFSGIALIGSVYAYLRFTPVPFQAVLGAVETGDSSAVIDAAVPITDEILRVMLTISLTVLALLTGIAGVAGWFVAGVVIQPLREIAGTAREVTSGELTTRVVYRGPEDEVFELAHALNAMLDSLAASIAAQRRFTANASHELKTPIATIQTMADVALANPAAQAAELRGTLERVREVNAANAATVTSLLHLADLQAGRPLTMQSVNLSALCERVAAAHRIACVDIAAGINVRGEAELLRQAIDNLARNTALHGRPGTGTMHLTVGDNQQAVLTVSNDGPVLSAEELEQLAEPFARAREGTGNGIGLPLTRAITTAHGGALVLKARASGGIEARVTLPLVAAG
;
A
#
# COMPACT_ATOMS: atom_id res chain seq x y z
N MET A 1 37.09 -2.41 27.56
CA MET A 1 38.32 -1.79 27.00
C MET A 1 39.23 -1.23 28.09
N LEU A 2 38.78 -0.34 28.97
CA LEU A 2 39.65 0.27 30.00
C LEU A 2 40.28 -0.77 30.96
N PHE A 3 39.50 -1.74 31.45
CA PHE A 3 39.99 -2.84 32.29
C PHE A 3 41.02 -3.73 31.58
N SER A 4 40.83 -4.04 30.29
CA SER A 4 41.79 -4.84 29.56
C SER A 4 43.09 -4.08 29.28
N GLY A 5 43.01 -2.77 29.03
CA GLY A 5 44.19 -1.89 28.86
C GLY A 5 45.00 -1.79 30.15
N ILE A 6 44.34 -1.56 31.29
CA ILE A 6 45.00 -1.49 32.60
C ILE A 6 45.64 -2.85 32.96
N ALA A 7 44.96 -3.96 32.72
CA ALA A 7 45.47 -5.31 32.95
C ALA A 7 46.70 -5.59 32.06
N LEU A 8 46.69 -5.20 30.81
CA LEU A 8 47.80 -5.35 29.87
C LEU A 8 49.02 -4.52 30.35
N ILE A 9 48.83 -3.25 30.68
CA ILE A 9 49.88 -2.37 31.16
C ILE A 9 50.47 -2.92 32.46
N GLY A 10 49.62 -3.39 33.39
CA GLY A 10 50.04 -4.01 34.64
C GLY A 10 50.84 -5.30 34.44
N SER A 11 50.44 -6.14 33.47
CA SER A 11 51.14 -7.36 33.12
C SER A 11 52.53 -7.09 32.48
N VAL A 12 52.61 -6.12 31.56
CA VAL A 12 53.84 -5.71 30.95
C VAL A 12 54.81 -5.08 31.95
N TYR A 13 54.26 -4.23 32.86
CA TYR A 13 55.06 -3.64 33.94
C TYR A 13 55.60 -4.72 34.89
N ALA A 14 54.80 -5.67 35.32
CA ALA A 14 55.23 -6.77 36.18
C ALA A 14 56.30 -7.64 35.46
N TYR A 15 56.07 -7.96 34.18
CA TYR A 15 57.05 -8.73 33.42
C TYR A 15 58.40 -8.02 33.31
N LEU A 16 58.43 -6.73 32.96
CA LEU A 16 59.68 -5.96 32.85
C LEU A 16 60.38 -5.73 34.17
N ARG A 17 59.67 -5.68 35.29
CA ARG A 17 60.22 -5.52 36.63
C ARG A 17 60.90 -6.77 37.14
N PHE A 18 60.38 -7.94 36.83
CA PHE A 18 60.83 -9.21 37.39
C PHE A 18 61.67 -10.06 36.41
N THR A 19 61.69 -9.70 35.12
CA THR A 19 62.44 -10.43 34.08
C THR A 19 63.59 -9.56 33.54
N PRO A 20 64.86 -9.95 33.77
CA PRO A 20 65.98 -9.20 33.21
C PRO A 20 66.00 -9.35 31.69
N VAL A 21 66.06 -8.22 30.96
CA VAL A 21 66.14 -8.24 29.51
C VAL A 21 67.59 -8.50 29.08
N PRO A 22 67.91 -9.60 28.35
CA PRO A 22 69.24 -9.88 27.88
C PRO A 22 69.63 -8.83 26.84
N PHE A 23 70.75 -8.15 27.08
CA PHE A 23 71.37 -7.19 26.16
C PHE A 23 72.75 -7.70 25.76
N GLN A 24 72.92 -7.96 24.47
CA GLN A 24 74.24 -8.28 23.91
C GLN A 24 74.90 -7.01 23.40
N ALA A 25 75.89 -6.48 24.07
CA ALA A 25 76.73 -5.41 23.60
C ALA A 25 77.96 -6.00 22.91
N VAL A 26 78.09 -5.76 21.64
CA VAL A 26 79.34 -6.04 20.90
C VAL A 26 80.22 -4.81 21.05
N LEU A 27 81.19 -4.89 21.96
CA LEU A 27 82.26 -3.89 22.04
C LEU A 27 83.19 -4.14 20.84
N GLY A 28 83.25 -3.16 19.92
CA GLY A 28 84.15 -3.19 18.81
C GLY A 28 85.63 -3.30 19.33
N ALA A 29 86.41 -4.18 18.69
CA ALA A 29 87.77 -4.47 19.03
C ALA A 29 88.59 -3.19 18.96
N VAL A 30 89.11 -2.79 20.10
CA VAL A 30 90.29 -1.94 20.15
C VAL A 30 91.47 -2.80 19.69
N GLU A 31 92.24 -2.28 18.75
CA GLU A 31 93.40 -2.94 18.12
C GLU A 31 94.44 -3.49 19.11
N THR A 32 94.19 -4.71 19.54
CA THR A 32 95.24 -5.66 19.97
C THR A 32 94.63 -7.07 19.85
N GLY A 33 95.16 -7.77 18.88
CA GLY A 33 94.63 -9.07 18.44
C GLY A 33 94.56 -10.09 19.55
N ASP A 34 93.37 -10.25 20.07
CA ASP A 34 92.84 -11.53 20.48
C ASP A 34 91.37 -11.41 20.93
N SER A 35 90.55 -12.30 20.42
CA SER A 35 89.26 -12.73 20.88
C SER A 35 88.24 -11.65 21.26
N SER A 36 87.20 -11.44 20.42
CA SER A 36 85.92 -10.78 20.72
C SER A 36 85.27 -11.37 21.97
N ALA A 37 85.48 -10.77 23.11
CA ALA A 37 84.74 -11.12 24.29
C ALA A 37 83.27 -10.60 24.20
N VAL A 38 82.34 -11.50 23.98
CA VAL A 38 80.92 -11.19 24.11
C VAL A 38 80.62 -11.10 25.61
N ILE A 39 80.46 -9.87 26.10
CA ILE A 39 79.98 -9.67 27.48
C ILE A 39 78.48 -9.78 27.50
N ASP A 40 77.98 -10.85 28.05
CA ASP A 40 76.56 -11.04 28.34
C ASP A 40 76.24 -10.22 29.60
N ALA A 41 75.83 -8.96 29.41
CA ALA A 41 75.48 -8.09 30.53
C ALA A 41 73.93 -7.97 30.60
N ALA A 42 73.36 -8.46 31.69
CA ALA A 42 71.97 -8.15 32.01
C ALA A 42 71.89 -6.72 32.56
N VAL A 43 71.35 -5.80 31.78
CA VAL A 43 71.08 -4.42 32.26
C VAL A 43 69.79 -4.43 33.02
N PRO A 44 69.79 -4.15 34.33
CA PRO A 44 68.55 -3.99 35.07
C PRO A 44 67.83 -2.78 34.58
N ILE A 45 66.54 -2.95 34.16
CA ILE A 45 65.71 -1.81 33.80
C ILE A 45 65.58 -0.95 35.04
N THR A 46 66.12 0.27 34.99
CA THR A 46 66.08 1.19 36.15
C THR A 46 64.61 1.57 36.44
N ASP A 47 64.30 1.76 37.75
CA ASP A 47 62.98 2.18 38.21
C ASP A 47 62.48 3.46 37.49
N GLU A 48 63.40 4.24 37.00
CA GLU A 48 63.11 5.48 36.23
C GLU A 48 62.56 5.17 34.84
N ILE A 49 63.10 4.19 34.10
CA ILE A 49 62.60 3.76 32.81
C ILE A 49 61.18 3.16 32.96
N LEU A 50 60.98 2.35 33.96
CA LEU A 50 59.67 1.77 34.28
C LEU A 50 58.62 2.82 34.60
N ARG A 51 58.97 3.87 35.35
CA ARG A 51 58.09 5.01 35.65
C ARG A 51 57.73 5.79 34.40
N VAL A 52 58.70 6.07 33.55
CA VAL A 52 58.44 6.78 32.28
C VAL A 52 57.54 5.96 31.37
N MET A 53 57.80 4.67 31.18
CA MET A 53 56.97 3.78 30.41
C MET A 53 55.53 3.70 30.96
N LEU A 54 55.37 3.57 32.27
CA LEU A 54 54.06 3.54 32.95
C LEU A 54 53.30 4.85 32.72
N THR A 55 54.00 5.99 32.89
CA THR A 55 53.40 7.33 32.71
C THR A 55 52.93 7.51 31.27
N ILE A 56 53.78 7.17 30.29
CA ILE A 56 53.44 7.26 28.85
C ILE A 56 52.23 6.33 28.54
N SER A 57 52.26 5.08 29.00
CA SER A 57 51.21 4.11 28.76
C SER A 57 49.87 4.55 29.37
N LEU A 58 49.88 5.09 30.57
CA LEU A 58 48.66 5.62 31.22
C LEU A 58 48.14 6.87 30.51
N THR A 59 49.03 7.74 30.05
CA THR A 59 48.63 8.94 29.31
C THR A 59 48.00 8.58 27.95
N VAL A 60 48.61 7.64 27.23
CA VAL A 60 48.06 7.14 25.94
C VAL A 60 46.71 6.44 26.19
N LEU A 61 46.61 5.62 27.22
CA LEU A 61 45.34 4.96 27.57
C LEU A 61 44.24 5.96 27.91
N ALA A 62 44.54 6.99 28.67
CA ALA A 62 43.60 8.05 29.02
C ALA A 62 43.16 8.83 27.77
N LEU A 63 44.10 9.18 26.88
CA LEU A 63 43.78 9.85 25.63
C LEU A 63 42.87 9.00 24.73
N LEU A 64 43.23 7.74 24.51
CA LEU A 64 42.41 6.82 23.68
C LEU A 64 41.03 6.61 24.27
N THR A 65 40.92 6.51 25.61
CA THR A 65 39.64 6.37 26.28
C THR A 65 38.78 7.62 26.12
N GLY A 66 39.38 8.81 26.21
CA GLY A 66 38.72 10.10 25.95
C GLY A 66 38.20 10.20 24.53
N ILE A 67 39.04 9.88 23.55
CA ILE A 67 38.65 9.87 22.13
C ILE A 67 37.50 8.86 21.88
N ALA A 68 37.62 7.64 22.41
CA ALA A 68 36.57 6.63 22.26
C ALA A 68 35.25 7.05 22.94
N GLY A 69 35.33 7.73 24.07
CA GLY A 69 34.16 8.28 24.78
C GLY A 69 33.45 9.36 23.96
N VAL A 70 34.21 10.31 23.42
CA VAL A 70 33.66 11.37 22.53
C VAL A 70 33.07 10.78 21.24
N ALA A 71 33.77 9.86 20.59
CA ALA A 71 33.29 9.18 19.40
C ALA A 71 31.99 8.38 19.68
N GLY A 72 31.96 7.64 20.80
CA GLY A 72 30.76 6.89 21.22
C GLY A 72 29.58 7.80 21.53
N TRP A 73 29.81 8.94 22.21
CA TRP A 73 28.77 9.93 22.47
C TRP A 73 28.24 10.55 21.16
N PHE A 74 29.10 10.85 20.22
CA PHE A 74 28.73 11.38 18.91
C PHE A 74 27.89 10.38 18.12
N VAL A 75 28.34 9.13 18.02
CA VAL A 75 27.57 8.04 17.34
C VAL A 75 26.22 7.82 18.00
N ALA A 76 26.15 7.83 19.34
CA ALA A 76 24.90 7.69 20.06
C ALA A 76 23.91 8.83 19.76
N GLY A 77 24.39 10.06 19.64
CA GLY A 77 23.56 11.22 19.31
C GLY A 77 23.08 11.26 17.86
N VAL A 78 23.96 10.90 16.92
CA VAL A 78 23.65 11.01 15.49
C VAL A 78 22.90 9.80 14.93
N VAL A 79 23.17 8.60 15.45
CA VAL A 79 22.60 7.35 14.88
C VAL A 79 21.53 6.74 15.79
N ILE A 80 21.78 6.62 17.08
CA ILE A 80 20.89 5.86 17.97
C ILE A 80 19.65 6.67 18.36
N GLN A 81 19.78 7.96 18.55
CA GLN A 81 18.65 8.81 18.97
C GLN A 81 17.56 8.90 17.89
N PRO A 82 17.86 9.17 16.62
CA PRO A 82 16.84 9.16 15.56
C PRO A 82 16.14 7.81 15.38
N LEU A 83 16.87 6.70 15.50
CA LEU A 83 16.27 5.37 15.42
C LEU A 83 15.28 5.12 16.58
N ARG A 84 15.53 5.67 17.78
CA ARG A 84 14.59 5.59 18.88
C ARG A 84 13.34 6.41 18.64
N GLU A 85 13.45 7.58 18.04
CA GLU A 85 12.32 8.43 17.65
C GLU A 85 11.45 7.74 16.59
N ILE A 86 12.08 7.15 15.56
CA ILE A 86 11.38 6.34 14.54
C ILE A 86 10.63 5.17 15.18
N ALA A 87 11.29 4.43 16.08
CA ALA A 87 10.66 3.32 16.80
C ALA A 87 9.54 3.79 17.76
N GLY A 88 9.64 4.98 18.33
CA GLY A 88 8.60 5.62 19.13
C GLY A 88 7.36 5.91 18.30
N THR A 89 7.52 6.61 17.18
CA THR A 89 6.43 6.92 16.23
C THR A 89 5.74 5.64 15.71
N ALA A 90 6.51 4.60 15.38
CA ALA A 90 5.94 3.32 14.97
C ALA A 90 5.06 2.67 16.05
N ARG A 91 5.37 2.85 17.33
CA ARG A 91 4.53 2.37 18.44
C ARG A 91 3.27 3.21 18.65
N GLU A 92 3.36 4.53 18.49
CA GLU A 92 2.19 5.43 18.58
C GLU A 92 1.18 5.12 17.49
N VAL A 93 1.63 4.82 16.26
CA VAL A 93 0.77 4.35 15.18
C VAL A 93 0.01 3.07 15.54
N THR A 94 0.64 2.15 16.26
CA THR A 94 0.01 0.90 16.71
C THR A 94 -1.11 1.17 17.74
N SER A 95 -1.06 2.28 18.47
CA SER A 95 -2.12 2.71 19.41
C SER A 95 -3.28 3.46 18.75
N GLY A 96 -3.24 3.68 17.41
CA GLY A 96 -4.32 4.27 16.62
C GLY A 96 -4.12 5.72 16.19
N GLU A 97 -3.03 6.36 16.56
CA GLU A 97 -2.68 7.72 16.10
C GLU A 97 -1.92 7.67 14.77
N LEU A 98 -2.66 7.74 13.68
CA LEU A 98 -2.10 7.70 12.31
C LEU A 98 -1.63 9.07 11.79
N THR A 99 -1.80 10.13 12.59
CA THR A 99 -1.44 11.50 12.20
C THR A 99 0.02 11.85 12.50
N THR A 100 0.66 11.12 13.41
CA THR A 100 2.05 11.34 13.80
C THR A 100 2.97 10.98 12.63
N ARG A 101 3.96 11.85 12.36
CA ARG A 101 4.98 11.64 11.33
C ARG A 101 6.37 11.67 11.95
N VAL A 102 7.27 10.90 11.38
CA VAL A 102 8.69 10.95 11.74
C VAL A 102 9.28 12.24 11.20
N VAL A 103 9.81 13.09 12.09
CA VAL A 103 10.53 14.31 11.73
C VAL A 103 12.02 14.05 11.89
N TYR A 104 12.69 13.74 10.78
CA TYR A 104 14.13 13.61 10.77
C TYR A 104 14.79 14.92 10.33
N ARG A 105 15.75 15.43 11.13
CA ARG A 105 16.47 16.69 10.89
C ARG A 105 17.96 16.48 10.66
N GLY A 106 18.38 15.25 10.37
CA GLY A 106 19.75 14.88 10.07
C GLY A 106 20.14 15.08 8.60
N PRO A 107 21.36 14.68 8.23
CA PRO A 107 21.82 14.66 6.84
C PRO A 107 20.97 13.69 5.99
N GLU A 108 21.06 13.87 4.66
CA GLU A 108 20.41 12.95 3.69
C GLU A 108 21.22 11.65 3.60
N ASP A 109 21.04 10.79 4.57
CA ASP A 109 21.67 9.48 4.72
C ASP A 109 20.61 8.34 4.71
N GLU A 110 21.04 7.12 5.02
CA GLU A 110 20.17 5.94 5.07
C GLU A 110 19.03 6.09 6.11
N VAL A 111 19.24 6.91 7.16
CA VAL A 111 18.21 7.19 8.17
C VAL A 111 17.15 8.14 7.62
N PHE A 112 17.55 9.10 6.79
CA PHE A 112 16.63 9.97 6.06
C PHE A 112 15.75 9.18 5.08
N GLU A 113 16.35 8.27 4.29
CA GLU A 113 15.59 7.40 3.40
C GLU A 113 14.59 6.51 4.16
N LEU A 114 15.01 5.96 5.30
CA LEU A 114 14.15 5.15 6.17
C LEU A 114 12.97 5.98 6.71
N ALA A 115 13.21 7.20 7.18
CA ALA A 115 12.16 8.08 7.67
C ALA A 115 11.15 8.45 6.56
N HIS A 116 11.64 8.71 5.35
CA HIS A 116 10.81 8.98 4.18
C HIS A 116 9.96 7.77 3.78
N ALA A 117 10.56 6.58 3.69
CA ALA A 117 9.86 5.35 3.37
C ALA A 117 8.77 5.02 4.41
N LEU A 118 9.07 5.22 5.71
CA LEU A 118 8.11 5.04 6.78
C LEU A 118 6.95 6.04 6.68
N ASN A 119 7.23 7.32 6.44
CA ASN A 119 6.19 8.33 6.26
C ASN A 119 5.29 8.02 5.06
N ALA A 120 5.86 7.59 3.91
CA ALA A 120 5.09 7.17 2.76
C ALA A 120 4.18 5.96 3.07
N MET A 121 4.66 4.99 3.84
CA MET A 121 3.85 3.86 4.32
C MET A 121 2.71 4.34 5.25
N LEU A 122 2.99 5.26 6.18
CA LEU A 122 1.99 5.84 7.07
C LEU A 122 0.93 6.64 6.31
N ASP A 123 1.31 7.40 5.30
CA ASP A 123 0.38 8.12 4.43
C ASP A 123 -0.54 7.16 3.68
N SER A 124 0.01 6.08 3.12
CA SER A 124 -0.75 5.04 2.44
C SER A 124 -1.74 4.34 3.39
N LEU A 125 -1.29 4.01 4.62
CA LEU A 125 -2.14 3.39 5.63
C LEU A 125 -3.25 4.34 6.09
N ALA A 126 -2.94 5.60 6.35
CA ALA A 126 -3.92 6.62 6.75
C ALA A 126 -4.97 6.84 5.65
N ALA A 127 -4.55 6.92 4.38
CA ALA A 127 -5.45 7.01 3.23
C ALA A 127 -6.37 5.78 3.12
N SER A 128 -5.82 4.58 3.31
CA SER A 128 -6.59 3.33 3.28
C SER A 128 -7.66 3.28 4.38
N ILE A 129 -7.29 3.62 5.62
CA ILE A 129 -8.24 3.64 6.75
C ILE A 129 -9.31 4.72 6.57
N ALA A 130 -8.93 5.91 6.06
CA ALA A 130 -9.88 6.96 5.75
C ALA A 130 -10.86 6.54 4.65
N ALA A 131 -10.39 5.85 3.61
CA ALA A 131 -11.23 5.29 2.56
C ALA A 131 -12.19 4.22 3.11
N GLN A 132 -11.70 3.32 3.98
CA GLN A 132 -12.52 2.30 4.62
C GLN A 132 -13.61 2.90 5.54
N ARG A 133 -13.27 3.94 6.32
CA ARG A 133 -14.26 4.67 7.15
C ARG A 133 -15.34 5.33 6.30
N ARG A 134 -14.95 6.03 5.22
CA ARG A 134 -15.90 6.62 4.28
C ARG A 134 -16.79 5.56 3.64
N PHE A 135 -16.21 4.44 3.20
CA PHE A 135 -16.95 3.31 2.65
C PHE A 135 -18.02 2.79 3.63
N THR A 136 -17.66 2.53 4.89
CA THR A 136 -18.58 2.02 5.91
C THR A 136 -19.70 3.01 6.23
N ALA A 137 -19.37 4.30 6.37
CA ALA A 137 -20.35 5.35 6.63
C ALA A 137 -21.34 5.49 5.48
N ASN A 138 -20.84 5.53 4.24
CA ASN A 138 -21.68 5.67 3.05
C ASN A 138 -22.54 4.41 2.80
N ALA A 139 -21.97 3.21 3.00
CA ALA A 139 -22.73 1.96 2.91
C ALA A 139 -23.89 1.94 3.89
N SER A 140 -23.66 2.37 5.15
CA SER A 140 -24.70 2.47 6.16
C SER A 140 -25.82 3.43 5.75
N HIS A 141 -25.48 4.57 5.15
CA HIS A 141 -26.46 5.54 4.64
C HIS A 141 -27.28 4.99 3.47
N GLU A 142 -26.61 4.36 2.49
CA GLU A 142 -27.26 3.81 1.29
C GLU A 142 -28.17 2.62 1.62
N LEU A 143 -27.90 1.88 2.70
CA LEU A 143 -28.76 0.81 3.18
C LEU A 143 -29.93 1.30 4.03
N LYS A 144 -29.75 2.38 4.80
CA LYS A 144 -30.80 2.91 5.68
C LYS A 144 -31.95 3.54 4.88
N THR A 145 -31.66 4.22 3.78
CA THR A 145 -32.65 4.91 2.96
C THR A 145 -33.74 3.98 2.40
N PRO A 146 -33.42 2.86 1.70
CA PRO A 146 -34.45 1.95 1.18
C PRO A 146 -35.24 1.25 2.30
N ILE A 147 -34.60 0.94 3.45
CA ILE A 147 -35.28 0.38 4.60
C ILE A 147 -36.33 1.34 5.15
N ALA A 148 -35.97 2.63 5.33
CA ALA A 148 -36.91 3.65 5.76
C ALA A 148 -38.06 3.83 4.75
N THR A 149 -37.77 3.76 3.45
CA THR A 149 -38.79 3.85 2.39
C THR A 149 -39.76 2.67 2.48
N ILE A 150 -39.27 1.44 2.67
CA ILE A 150 -40.13 0.25 2.85
C ILE A 150 -41.01 0.40 4.09
N GLN A 151 -40.45 0.85 5.22
CA GLN A 151 -41.19 1.09 6.45
C GLN A 151 -42.32 2.11 6.22
N THR A 152 -41.98 3.27 5.61
CA THR A 152 -42.97 4.31 5.31
C THR A 152 -44.12 3.76 4.41
N MET A 153 -43.77 3.01 3.37
CA MET A 153 -44.77 2.38 2.49
C MET A 153 -45.70 1.40 3.26
N ALA A 154 -45.12 0.62 4.15
CA ALA A 154 -45.88 -0.30 4.99
C ALA A 154 -46.79 0.46 5.98
N ASP A 155 -46.25 1.47 6.67
CA ASP A 155 -46.98 2.27 7.64
C ASP A 155 -48.17 3.00 6.98
N VAL A 156 -47.96 3.59 5.79
CA VAL A 156 -49.02 4.25 5.02
C VAL A 156 -50.11 3.26 4.61
N ALA A 157 -49.71 2.07 4.14
CA ALA A 157 -50.67 1.03 3.76
C ALA A 157 -51.51 0.52 4.95
N LEU A 158 -50.89 0.38 6.13
CA LEU A 158 -51.54 -0.06 7.36
C LEU A 158 -52.43 1.00 8.02
N ALA A 159 -52.10 2.28 7.82
CA ALA A 159 -52.84 3.41 8.35
C ALA A 159 -54.21 3.64 7.66
N ASN A 160 -54.44 3.05 6.48
CA ASN A 160 -55.69 3.17 5.74
C ASN A 160 -56.56 1.89 5.91
N PRO A 161 -57.53 1.83 6.87
CA PRO A 161 -58.40 0.67 7.07
C PRO A 161 -59.32 0.38 5.89
N ALA A 162 -59.53 1.38 5.01
CA ALA A 162 -60.39 1.26 3.84
C ALA A 162 -59.60 0.96 2.55
N ALA A 163 -58.33 0.64 2.65
CA ALA A 163 -57.47 0.35 1.49
C ALA A 163 -58.03 -0.82 0.68
N GLN A 164 -58.17 -0.63 -0.61
CA GLN A 164 -58.61 -1.67 -1.50
C GLN A 164 -57.52 -2.70 -1.78
N ALA A 165 -57.89 -3.94 -2.05
CA ALA A 165 -56.93 -5.02 -2.35
C ALA A 165 -55.96 -4.69 -3.51
N ALA A 166 -56.43 -3.95 -4.51
CA ALA A 166 -55.60 -3.49 -5.64
C ALA A 166 -54.50 -2.47 -5.21
N GLU A 167 -54.86 -1.56 -4.31
CA GLU A 167 -53.95 -0.56 -3.75
C GLU A 167 -52.86 -1.22 -2.87
N LEU A 168 -53.26 -2.14 -2.00
CA LEU A 168 -52.34 -2.94 -1.18
C LEU A 168 -51.37 -3.78 -2.05
N ARG A 169 -51.90 -4.38 -3.12
CA ARG A 169 -51.09 -5.16 -4.06
C ARG A 169 -50.06 -4.25 -4.73
N GLY A 170 -50.45 -3.08 -5.23
CA GLY A 170 -49.50 -2.10 -5.82
C GLY A 170 -48.43 -1.62 -4.84
N THR A 171 -48.77 -1.45 -3.56
CA THR A 171 -47.82 -1.10 -2.50
C THR A 171 -46.83 -2.26 -2.26
N LEU A 172 -47.31 -3.50 -2.18
CA LEU A 172 -46.46 -4.68 -2.02
C LEU A 172 -45.54 -4.90 -3.21
N GLU A 173 -45.98 -4.63 -4.44
CA GLU A 173 -45.13 -4.68 -5.64
C GLU A 173 -44.00 -3.68 -5.56
N ARG A 174 -44.27 -2.42 -5.15
CA ARG A 174 -43.24 -1.41 -4.94
C ARG A 174 -42.27 -1.75 -3.81
N VAL A 175 -42.76 -2.29 -2.70
CA VAL A 175 -41.93 -2.79 -1.60
C VAL A 175 -40.98 -3.89 -2.10
N ARG A 176 -41.51 -4.83 -2.91
CA ARG A 176 -40.71 -5.90 -3.52
C ARG A 176 -39.59 -5.34 -4.43
N GLU A 177 -39.93 -4.34 -5.25
CA GLU A 177 -38.96 -3.68 -6.13
C GLU A 177 -37.84 -2.98 -5.35
N VAL A 178 -38.18 -2.18 -4.33
CA VAL A 178 -37.21 -1.50 -3.46
C VAL A 178 -36.35 -2.52 -2.71
N ASN A 179 -36.93 -3.59 -2.21
CA ASN A 179 -36.19 -4.64 -1.51
C ASN A 179 -35.24 -5.40 -2.46
N ALA A 180 -35.65 -5.69 -3.70
CA ALA A 180 -34.81 -6.32 -4.70
C ALA A 180 -33.59 -5.42 -5.08
N ALA A 181 -33.81 -4.11 -5.25
CA ALA A 181 -32.73 -3.14 -5.50
C ALA A 181 -31.78 -3.06 -4.30
N ASN A 182 -32.30 -3.08 -3.08
CA ASN A 182 -31.49 -3.09 -1.85
C ASN A 182 -30.62 -4.35 -1.75
N ALA A 183 -31.19 -5.53 -2.03
CA ALA A 183 -30.45 -6.79 -2.05
C ALA A 183 -29.31 -6.78 -3.09
N ALA A 184 -29.54 -6.24 -4.29
CA ALA A 184 -28.52 -6.07 -5.31
C ALA A 184 -27.38 -5.14 -4.84
N THR A 185 -27.72 -4.07 -4.11
CA THR A 185 -26.75 -3.16 -3.51
C THR A 185 -25.88 -3.87 -2.48
N VAL A 186 -26.50 -4.63 -1.55
CA VAL A 186 -25.77 -5.43 -0.54
C VAL A 186 -24.81 -6.41 -1.21
N THR A 187 -25.28 -7.14 -2.23
CA THR A 187 -24.44 -8.09 -2.99
C THR A 187 -23.26 -7.38 -3.65
N SER A 188 -23.49 -6.20 -4.24
CA SER A 188 -22.42 -5.40 -4.86
C SER A 188 -21.38 -4.91 -3.86
N LEU A 189 -21.83 -4.52 -2.64
CA LEU A 189 -20.93 -4.14 -1.55
C LEU A 189 -20.08 -5.31 -1.04
N LEU A 190 -20.70 -6.50 -0.89
CA LEU A 190 -19.98 -7.70 -0.48
C LEU A 190 -18.92 -8.09 -1.53
N HIS A 191 -19.29 -8.10 -2.82
CA HIS A 191 -18.31 -8.38 -3.87
C HIS A 191 -17.16 -7.35 -3.88
N LEU A 192 -17.46 -6.06 -3.69
CA LEU A 192 -16.43 -5.03 -3.62
C LEU A 192 -15.49 -5.24 -2.43
N ALA A 193 -16.03 -5.57 -1.25
CA ALA A 193 -15.26 -5.88 -0.05
C ALA A 193 -14.38 -7.13 -0.23
N ASP A 194 -14.92 -8.20 -0.80
CA ASP A 194 -14.21 -9.45 -1.09
C ASP A 194 -13.02 -9.22 -2.05
N LEU A 195 -13.25 -8.44 -3.12
CA LEU A 195 -12.22 -8.11 -4.09
C LEU A 195 -11.11 -7.23 -3.48
N GLN A 196 -11.47 -6.26 -2.64
CA GLN A 196 -10.51 -5.43 -1.91
C GLN A 196 -9.70 -6.22 -0.88
N ALA A 197 -10.30 -7.25 -0.27
CA ALA A 197 -9.61 -8.18 0.63
C ALA A 197 -8.72 -9.19 -0.10
N GLY A 198 -8.68 -9.19 -1.44
CA GLY A 198 -7.86 -10.11 -2.22
C GLY A 198 -8.38 -11.54 -2.26
N ARG A 199 -9.68 -11.76 -2.16
CA ARG A 199 -10.29 -13.10 -2.29
C ARG A 199 -9.83 -13.77 -3.58
N PRO A 200 -9.35 -15.03 -3.54
CA PRO A 200 -9.01 -15.77 -4.75
C PRO A 200 -10.23 -15.94 -5.66
N LEU A 201 -10.05 -15.67 -6.96
CA LEU A 201 -11.10 -15.82 -7.96
C LEU A 201 -11.13 -17.24 -8.53
N THR A 202 -12.32 -17.71 -8.84
CA THR A 202 -12.51 -18.97 -9.59
C THR A 202 -12.36 -18.71 -11.08
N MET A 203 -11.10 -18.81 -11.57
CA MET A 203 -10.74 -18.47 -12.95
C MET A 203 -11.13 -19.59 -13.92
N GLN A 204 -12.07 -19.31 -14.79
CA GLN A 204 -12.50 -20.20 -15.89
C GLN A 204 -12.46 -19.49 -17.24
N SER A 205 -12.57 -20.22 -18.35
CA SER A 205 -12.72 -19.61 -19.66
C SER A 205 -14.13 -19.08 -19.84
N VAL A 206 -14.26 -17.78 -20.08
CA VAL A 206 -15.55 -17.08 -20.26
C VAL A 206 -15.62 -16.51 -21.66
N ASN A 207 -16.67 -16.87 -22.40
CA ASN A 207 -16.96 -16.26 -23.70
C ASN A 207 -17.52 -14.85 -23.50
N LEU A 208 -16.64 -13.85 -23.64
CA LEU A 208 -16.96 -12.46 -23.40
C LEU A 208 -17.92 -11.91 -24.48
N SER A 209 -17.79 -12.36 -25.75
CA SER A 209 -18.68 -11.96 -26.84
C SER A 209 -20.13 -12.30 -26.53
N ALA A 210 -20.40 -13.57 -26.21
CA ALA A 210 -21.74 -14.02 -25.88
C ALA A 210 -22.29 -13.35 -24.59
N LEU A 211 -21.41 -12.98 -23.67
CA LEU A 211 -21.78 -12.29 -22.44
C LEU A 211 -22.20 -10.84 -22.74
N CYS A 212 -21.46 -10.12 -23.56
CA CYS A 212 -21.76 -8.76 -24.01
C CYS A 212 -23.10 -8.72 -24.77
N GLU A 213 -23.31 -9.63 -25.71
CA GLU A 213 -24.55 -9.71 -26.48
C GLU A 213 -25.79 -9.91 -25.58
N ARG A 214 -25.71 -10.83 -24.61
CA ARG A 214 -26.80 -11.06 -23.65
C ARG A 214 -27.12 -9.84 -22.80
N VAL A 215 -26.08 -9.18 -22.27
CA VAL A 215 -26.27 -7.99 -21.42
C VAL A 215 -26.79 -6.82 -22.25
N ALA A 216 -26.26 -6.60 -23.46
CA ALA A 216 -26.71 -5.53 -24.33
C ALA A 216 -28.19 -5.72 -24.73
N ALA A 217 -28.61 -6.94 -25.03
CA ALA A 217 -30.02 -7.26 -25.30
C ALA A 217 -30.93 -6.98 -24.11
N ALA A 218 -30.51 -7.36 -22.90
CA ALA A 218 -31.29 -7.13 -21.67
C ALA A 218 -31.50 -5.63 -21.38
N HIS A 219 -30.51 -4.78 -21.66
CA HIS A 219 -30.56 -3.34 -21.45
C HIS A 219 -30.94 -2.53 -22.71
N ARG A 220 -31.23 -3.19 -23.82
CA ARG A 220 -31.58 -2.57 -25.13
C ARG A 220 -30.50 -1.60 -25.60
N ILE A 221 -29.23 -1.96 -25.42
CA ILE A 221 -28.07 -1.20 -25.91
C ILE A 221 -27.71 -1.71 -27.31
N ALA A 222 -27.38 -0.80 -28.22
CA ALA A 222 -26.94 -1.15 -29.55
C ALA A 222 -25.55 -1.84 -29.49
N CYS A 223 -25.48 -3.08 -29.98
CA CYS A 223 -24.21 -3.74 -30.25
C CYS A 223 -23.66 -3.27 -31.59
N VAL A 224 -22.58 -2.51 -31.53
CA VAL A 224 -21.91 -2.01 -32.74
C VAL A 224 -20.54 -2.70 -32.78
N ASP A 225 -20.34 -3.70 -33.58
CA ASP A 225 -19.04 -4.39 -33.72
C ASP A 225 -18.64 -5.21 -32.45
N ILE A 226 -19.33 -6.31 -32.20
CA ILE A 226 -18.96 -7.33 -31.24
C ILE A 226 -18.16 -8.42 -31.98
N ALA A 227 -16.84 -8.43 -31.81
CA ALA A 227 -15.98 -9.48 -32.36
C ALA A 227 -16.35 -10.84 -31.73
N ALA A 228 -16.59 -11.83 -32.58
CA ALA A 228 -17.01 -13.16 -32.17
C ALA A 228 -15.84 -13.97 -31.56
N GLY A 229 -16.17 -14.85 -30.61
CA GLY A 229 -15.22 -15.83 -30.10
C GLY A 229 -14.15 -15.28 -29.15
N ILE A 230 -14.31 -14.07 -28.60
CA ILE A 230 -13.39 -13.52 -27.63
C ILE A 230 -13.61 -14.23 -26.29
N ASN A 231 -12.56 -14.93 -25.82
CA ASN A 231 -12.56 -15.62 -24.53
C ASN A 231 -11.52 -15.00 -23.59
N VAL A 232 -11.92 -14.81 -22.34
CA VAL A 232 -11.05 -14.32 -21.25
C VAL A 232 -11.03 -15.29 -20.08
N ARG A 233 -9.98 -15.31 -19.28
CA ARG A 233 -9.97 -16.04 -18.03
C ARG A 233 -10.59 -15.19 -16.92
N GLY A 234 -11.59 -15.75 -16.23
CA GLY A 234 -12.22 -15.01 -15.14
C GLY A 234 -13.36 -15.75 -14.47
N GLU A 235 -13.92 -15.12 -13.45
CA GLU A 235 -15.12 -15.56 -12.76
C GLU A 235 -16.34 -15.01 -13.52
N ALA A 236 -17.11 -15.90 -14.17
CA ALA A 236 -18.16 -15.52 -15.12
C ALA A 236 -19.22 -14.58 -14.52
N GLU A 237 -19.59 -14.78 -13.26
CA GLU A 237 -20.61 -13.97 -12.59
C GLU A 237 -20.10 -12.54 -12.32
N LEU A 238 -18.85 -12.37 -11.88
CA LEU A 238 -18.25 -11.05 -11.67
C LEU A 238 -18.10 -10.30 -12.99
N LEU A 239 -17.62 -10.96 -14.05
CA LEU A 239 -17.52 -10.35 -15.39
C LEU A 239 -18.90 -9.94 -15.92
N ARG A 240 -19.92 -10.80 -15.73
CA ARG A 240 -21.31 -10.45 -16.06
C ARG A 240 -21.76 -9.21 -15.30
N GLN A 241 -21.49 -9.13 -14.00
CA GLN A 241 -21.85 -8.00 -13.16
C GLN A 241 -21.14 -6.70 -13.59
N ALA A 242 -19.88 -6.79 -13.98
CA ALA A 242 -19.13 -5.63 -14.50
C ALA A 242 -19.77 -5.06 -15.76
N ILE A 243 -20.10 -5.92 -16.73
CA ILE A 243 -20.74 -5.52 -17.99
C ILE A 243 -22.16 -5.00 -17.72
N ASP A 244 -22.93 -5.66 -16.86
CA ASP A 244 -24.27 -5.24 -16.47
C ASP A 244 -24.28 -3.85 -15.80
N ASN A 245 -23.30 -3.58 -14.93
CA ASN A 245 -23.12 -2.26 -14.32
C ASN A 245 -22.85 -1.16 -15.36
N LEU A 246 -22.01 -1.42 -16.37
CA LEU A 246 -21.75 -0.46 -17.44
C LEU A 246 -22.99 -0.24 -18.31
N ALA A 247 -23.68 -1.31 -18.67
CA ALA A 247 -24.92 -1.27 -19.44
C ALA A 247 -26.03 -0.50 -18.70
N ARG A 248 -26.22 -0.80 -17.42
CA ARG A 248 -27.19 -0.10 -16.57
C ARG A 248 -26.85 1.38 -16.40
N ASN A 249 -25.58 1.72 -16.21
CA ASN A 249 -25.13 3.10 -16.10
C ASN A 249 -25.47 3.88 -17.39
N THR A 250 -25.24 3.28 -18.55
CA THR A 250 -25.61 3.82 -19.86
C THR A 250 -27.11 4.06 -19.99
N ALA A 251 -27.94 3.12 -19.52
CA ALA A 251 -29.40 3.25 -19.58
C ALA A 251 -29.94 4.31 -18.62
N LEU A 252 -29.34 4.47 -17.44
CA LEU A 252 -29.81 5.41 -16.39
C LEU A 252 -29.35 6.84 -16.60
N HIS A 253 -28.12 7.03 -17.08
CA HIS A 253 -27.47 8.35 -17.16
C HIS A 253 -27.26 8.83 -18.59
N GLY A 254 -27.41 7.95 -19.57
CA GLY A 254 -27.36 8.29 -20.99
C GLY A 254 -28.67 8.87 -21.52
N ARG A 255 -28.58 9.55 -22.66
CA ARG A 255 -29.79 9.86 -23.45
C ARG A 255 -30.39 8.57 -23.97
N PRO A 256 -31.72 8.36 -23.92
CA PRO A 256 -32.37 7.16 -24.42
C PRO A 256 -31.95 6.83 -25.86
N GLY A 257 -31.56 5.60 -26.12
CA GLY A 257 -31.19 5.10 -27.46
C GLY A 257 -29.77 5.46 -27.95
N THR A 258 -28.96 6.15 -27.13
CA THR A 258 -27.60 6.52 -27.52
C THR A 258 -26.52 5.56 -26.97
N GLY A 259 -26.91 4.59 -26.15
CA GLY A 259 -25.98 3.60 -25.60
C GLY A 259 -25.43 2.69 -26.69
N THR A 260 -24.10 2.54 -26.72
CA THR A 260 -23.40 1.62 -27.63
C THR A 260 -22.44 0.73 -26.88
N MET A 261 -22.25 -0.49 -27.39
CA MET A 261 -21.29 -1.46 -26.87
C MET A 261 -20.46 -2.04 -28.01
N HIS A 262 -19.14 -1.94 -27.88
CA HIS A 262 -18.15 -2.48 -28.82
C HIS A 262 -17.23 -3.44 -28.09
N LEU A 263 -16.90 -4.56 -28.71
CA LEU A 263 -15.92 -5.52 -28.20
C LEU A 263 -14.95 -5.89 -29.31
N THR A 264 -13.69 -5.57 -29.13
CA THR A 264 -12.62 -5.81 -30.10
C THR A 264 -11.41 -6.44 -29.45
N VAL A 265 -10.46 -6.92 -30.25
CA VAL A 265 -9.14 -7.33 -29.80
C VAL A 265 -8.17 -6.16 -30.02
N GLY A 266 -7.54 -5.69 -28.97
CA GLY A 266 -6.53 -4.63 -29.03
C GLY A 266 -5.13 -5.16 -29.37
N ASP A 267 -4.19 -4.25 -29.64
CA ASP A 267 -2.83 -4.54 -30.13
C ASP A 267 -1.99 -5.43 -29.20
N ASN A 268 -2.29 -5.45 -27.90
CA ASN A 268 -1.55 -6.22 -26.90
C ASN A 268 -2.20 -7.59 -26.54
N GLN A 269 -2.94 -8.20 -27.48
CA GLN A 269 -3.70 -9.42 -27.21
C GLN A 269 -4.62 -9.28 -25.98
N GLN A 270 -5.33 -8.18 -25.91
CA GLN A 270 -6.32 -7.91 -24.86
C GLN A 270 -7.71 -7.77 -25.50
N ALA A 271 -8.70 -8.29 -24.81
CA ALA A 271 -10.09 -7.95 -25.11
C ALA A 271 -10.34 -6.50 -24.67
N VAL A 272 -10.88 -5.69 -25.56
CA VAL A 272 -11.25 -4.29 -25.28
C VAL A 272 -12.75 -4.13 -25.44
N LEU A 273 -13.44 -4.01 -24.32
CA LEU A 273 -14.87 -3.68 -24.27
C LEU A 273 -15.03 -2.18 -24.07
N THR A 274 -15.70 -1.51 -24.98
CA THR A 274 -16.05 -0.09 -24.89
C THR A 274 -17.56 0.06 -24.78
N VAL A 275 -18.03 0.67 -23.71
CA VAL A 275 -19.44 1.03 -23.52
C VAL A 275 -19.54 2.54 -23.45
N SER A 276 -20.39 3.13 -24.28
CA SER A 276 -20.52 4.59 -24.33
C SER A 276 -21.97 5.04 -24.44
N ASN A 277 -22.23 6.24 -23.97
CA ASN A 277 -23.50 6.93 -24.06
C ASN A 277 -23.31 8.43 -24.28
N ASP A 278 -24.30 9.07 -24.86
CA ASP A 278 -24.41 10.53 -24.85
C ASP A 278 -25.08 10.99 -23.56
N GLY A 279 -24.64 12.15 -23.04
CA GLY A 279 -25.16 12.67 -21.78
C GLY A 279 -24.66 14.09 -21.49
N PRO A 280 -24.67 14.53 -20.24
CA PRO A 280 -24.08 15.82 -19.85
C PRO A 280 -22.57 15.82 -20.09
N VAL A 281 -22.03 17.02 -20.30
CA VAL A 281 -20.57 17.21 -20.36
C VAL A 281 -20.03 17.13 -18.95
N LEU A 282 -19.00 16.29 -18.74
CA LEU A 282 -18.33 16.08 -17.47
C LEU A 282 -16.89 16.59 -17.55
N SER A 283 -16.41 17.19 -16.48
CA SER A 283 -15.01 17.54 -16.32
C SER A 283 -14.15 16.31 -16.00
N ALA A 284 -12.84 16.41 -16.17
CA ALA A 284 -11.91 15.34 -15.79
C ALA A 284 -11.98 15.03 -14.30
N GLU A 285 -12.12 16.02 -13.46
CA GLU A 285 -12.25 15.88 -12.00
C GLU A 285 -13.52 15.13 -11.59
N GLU A 286 -14.68 15.50 -12.22
CA GLU A 286 -15.93 14.77 -12.00
C GLU A 286 -15.84 13.32 -12.42
N LEU A 287 -15.09 13.02 -13.50
CA LEU A 287 -14.91 11.66 -14.00
C LEU A 287 -14.06 10.79 -13.05
N GLU A 288 -12.99 11.34 -12.48
CA GLU A 288 -12.17 10.65 -11.49
C GLU A 288 -12.98 10.35 -10.23
N GLN A 289 -13.77 11.30 -9.77
CA GLN A 289 -14.64 11.11 -8.61
C GLN A 289 -15.67 10.00 -8.83
N LEU A 290 -16.25 9.86 -10.04
CA LEU A 290 -17.23 8.81 -10.36
C LEU A 290 -16.69 7.39 -10.20
N ALA A 291 -15.40 7.22 -10.18
CA ALA A 291 -14.76 5.94 -9.95
C ALA A 291 -14.49 5.64 -8.46
N GLU A 292 -14.82 6.57 -7.56
CA GLU A 292 -14.81 6.34 -6.11
C GLU A 292 -16.14 5.76 -5.62
N PRO A 293 -16.12 4.87 -4.62
CA PRO A 293 -17.34 4.32 -4.06
C PRO A 293 -18.29 5.40 -3.53
N PHE A 294 -19.58 5.30 -3.92
CA PHE A 294 -20.67 6.22 -3.55
C PHE A 294 -20.60 7.61 -4.13
N ALA A 295 -19.64 7.87 -5.01
CA ALA A 295 -19.60 9.14 -5.74
C ALA A 295 -20.72 9.21 -6.78
N ARG A 296 -21.32 10.40 -6.91
CA ARG A 296 -22.39 10.70 -7.88
C ARG A 296 -22.09 12.01 -8.58
N ALA A 297 -22.27 12.08 -9.88
CA ALA A 297 -22.02 13.30 -10.64
C ALA A 297 -23.00 14.44 -10.32
N ARG A 298 -24.22 14.12 -9.92
CA ARG A 298 -25.32 15.03 -9.51
C ARG A 298 -26.39 14.22 -8.80
N GLU A 299 -27.48 14.85 -8.32
CA GLU A 299 -28.67 14.18 -7.81
C GLU A 299 -29.27 13.24 -8.86
N GLY A 300 -28.76 11.99 -8.90
CA GLY A 300 -29.15 10.96 -9.87
C GLY A 300 -29.57 9.66 -9.19
N THR A 301 -30.39 8.89 -9.90
CA THR A 301 -30.81 7.54 -9.49
C THR A 301 -29.64 6.58 -9.65
N GLY A 302 -29.06 6.08 -8.55
CA GLY A 302 -28.00 5.08 -8.55
C GLY A 302 -27.23 5.11 -7.25
N ASN A 303 -26.67 3.96 -6.84
CA ASN A 303 -26.02 3.82 -5.52
C ASN A 303 -24.52 4.17 -5.55
N GLY A 304 -23.97 4.70 -6.69
CA GLY A 304 -22.55 5.06 -6.80
C GLY A 304 -21.55 3.90 -6.60
N ILE A 305 -22.01 2.63 -6.72
CA ILE A 305 -21.18 1.45 -6.47
C ILE A 305 -20.78 0.77 -7.80
N GLY A 306 -21.54 0.97 -8.88
CA GLY A 306 -21.37 0.23 -10.12
C GLY A 306 -19.99 0.41 -10.79
N LEU A 307 -19.53 1.63 -10.97
CA LEU A 307 -18.21 1.90 -11.58
C LEU A 307 -17.04 1.48 -10.68
N PRO A 308 -17.03 1.77 -9.37
CA PRO A 308 -16.03 1.23 -8.45
C PRO A 308 -15.94 -0.30 -8.45
N LEU A 309 -17.09 -0.98 -8.44
CA LEU A 309 -17.13 -2.43 -8.51
C LEU A 309 -16.61 -2.95 -9.85
N THR A 310 -16.98 -2.31 -10.96
CA THR A 310 -16.45 -2.65 -12.29
C THR A 310 -14.93 -2.50 -12.33
N ARG A 311 -14.38 -1.43 -11.74
CA ARG A 311 -12.93 -1.23 -11.62
C ARG A 311 -12.28 -2.34 -10.79
N ALA A 312 -12.84 -2.67 -9.63
CA ALA A 312 -12.32 -3.73 -8.78
C ALA A 312 -12.34 -5.10 -9.48
N ILE A 313 -13.45 -5.44 -10.13
CA ILE A 313 -13.57 -6.68 -10.92
C ILE A 313 -12.52 -6.71 -12.02
N THR A 314 -12.42 -5.65 -12.80
CA THR A 314 -11.48 -5.58 -13.94
C THR A 314 -10.03 -5.75 -13.45
N THR A 315 -9.65 -5.04 -12.38
CA THR A 315 -8.31 -5.13 -11.78
C THR A 315 -8.02 -6.54 -11.25
N ALA A 316 -8.98 -7.17 -10.57
CA ALA A 316 -8.83 -8.53 -10.06
C ALA A 316 -8.67 -9.59 -11.19
N HIS A 317 -9.12 -9.27 -12.40
CA HIS A 317 -8.93 -10.09 -13.61
C HIS A 317 -7.68 -9.71 -14.41
N GLY A 318 -6.78 -8.88 -13.86
CA GLY A 318 -5.55 -8.45 -14.53
C GLY A 318 -5.76 -7.44 -15.67
N GLY A 319 -6.91 -6.78 -15.67
CA GLY A 319 -7.29 -5.76 -16.64
C GLY A 319 -7.34 -4.35 -16.06
N ALA A 320 -7.92 -3.41 -16.80
CA ALA A 320 -8.10 -2.02 -16.38
C ALA A 320 -9.43 -1.43 -16.87
N LEU A 321 -10.03 -0.55 -16.06
CA LEU A 321 -11.15 0.31 -16.45
C LEU A 321 -10.64 1.74 -16.61
N VAL A 322 -10.87 2.31 -17.81
CA VAL A 322 -10.58 3.71 -18.12
C VAL A 322 -11.88 4.41 -18.47
N LEU A 323 -12.16 5.53 -17.81
CA LEU A 323 -13.30 6.38 -18.10
C LEU A 323 -12.83 7.61 -18.89
N LYS A 324 -13.57 7.99 -19.93
CA LYS A 324 -13.31 9.20 -20.71
C LYS A 324 -14.58 10.00 -20.90
N ALA A 325 -14.49 11.32 -20.73
CA ALA A 325 -15.55 12.21 -21.13
C ALA A 325 -15.58 12.31 -22.67
N ARG A 326 -16.78 12.25 -23.24
CA ARG A 326 -16.96 12.44 -24.67
C ARG A 326 -17.12 13.94 -24.99
N ALA A 327 -16.52 14.40 -26.07
CA ALA A 327 -16.62 15.81 -26.49
C ALA A 327 -18.08 16.23 -26.80
N SER A 328 -18.92 15.28 -27.23
CA SER A 328 -20.37 15.47 -27.44
C SER A 328 -21.19 15.43 -26.14
N GLY A 329 -20.56 15.25 -25.00
CA GLY A 329 -21.18 14.93 -23.72
C GLY A 329 -21.39 13.43 -23.52
N GLY A 330 -21.49 13.01 -22.26
CA GLY A 330 -21.60 11.61 -21.86
C GLY A 330 -20.24 10.97 -21.53
N ILE A 331 -20.23 9.64 -21.36
CA ILE A 331 -19.08 8.85 -20.89
C ILE A 331 -18.76 7.74 -21.88
N GLU A 332 -17.48 7.48 -22.08
CA GLU A 332 -16.94 6.27 -22.65
C GLU A 332 -16.22 5.49 -21.53
N ALA A 333 -16.71 4.28 -21.24
CA ALA A 333 -16.07 3.36 -20.32
C ALA A 333 -15.38 2.25 -21.13
N ARG A 334 -14.05 2.15 -21.00
CA ARG A 334 -13.22 1.15 -21.68
C ARG A 334 -12.66 0.17 -20.65
N VAL A 335 -13.03 -1.09 -20.81
CA VAL A 335 -12.52 -2.22 -20.03
C VAL A 335 -11.55 -3.01 -20.90
N THR A 336 -10.35 -3.25 -20.39
CA THR A 336 -9.36 -4.14 -21.01
C THR A 336 -9.21 -5.40 -20.17
N LEU A 337 -9.15 -6.57 -20.79
CA LEU A 337 -8.96 -7.86 -20.12
C LEU A 337 -7.96 -8.71 -20.91
N PRO A 338 -7.07 -9.48 -20.24
CA PRO A 338 -6.16 -10.40 -20.93
C PRO A 338 -6.95 -11.49 -21.66
N LEU A 339 -6.60 -11.75 -22.92
CA LEU A 339 -7.16 -12.88 -23.66
C LEU A 339 -6.64 -14.20 -23.11
N VAL A 340 -7.44 -15.26 -23.27
CA VAL A 340 -6.92 -16.63 -23.12
C VAL A 340 -5.93 -16.84 -24.24
N ALA A 341 -4.67 -17.18 -23.92
CA ALA A 341 -3.71 -17.60 -24.93
C ALA A 341 -4.35 -18.75 -25.73
N ALA A 342 -4.38 -18.61 -27.06
CA ALA A 342 -4.78 -19.71 -27.92
C ALA A 342 -3.75 -20.85 -27.69
N GLY A 343 -4.21 -21.94 -27.05
CA GLY A 343 -3.43 -23.15 -26.82
C GLY A 343 -3.22 -23.92 -28.12
#